data_b3d214c299d1408b959f4ab95b6e3b58
#
_entry.id   b3d214c299d1408b959f4ab95b6e3b58
#
_cell.length_a   1.000
_cell.length_b   1.000
_cell.length_c   1.000
_cell.angle_alpha   90.00
_cell.angle_beta   90.00
_cell.angle_gamma   90.00
#
_symmetry.space_group_name_H-M   'P 1'
#
loop_
_entity.id
_entity.type
_entity.pdbx_description
1 polymer ?
#
loop_
_entity_poly.entity_id
_entity_poly.type
_entity_poly.pdbx_seq_one_letter_code
_entity_poly.pdbx_strand_id
1 'polypeptide(L)'
;MDEGSGVGVLDKAAAVLTALETSPLTLAGLVGATGLARPTAHRLAVALEHHRLVTRDLQGRFVLGPRLAELASSAAEDPLLATAGPILTRLRDITGESAQLFRRQGDFRICSATVERPSGLRDTVPLG
;
A
#
# COMPACT_ATOMS: atom_id res chain seq x y z
N MET A 1 -17.97 6.90 9.75
CA MET A 1 -17.89 5.69 10.59
C MET A 1 -17.59 4.51 9.69
N ASP A 2 -16.55 3.81 10.01
CA ASP A 2 -16.13 2.68 9.21
C ASP A 2 -16.98 1.45 9.57
N GLU A 3 -17.70 0.92 8.61
CA GLU A 3 -18.44 -0.32 8.80
C GLU A 3 -17.50 -1.49 8.60
N GLY A 4 -17.46 -2.42 9.58
CA GLY A 4 -16.67 -3.63 9.45
C GLY A 4 -17.22 -4.55 8.36
N SER A 5 -16.39 -5.52 7.96
CA SER A 5 -16.76 -6.52 6.96
C SER A 5 -17.78 -7.55 7.47
N GLY A 6 -18.07 -7.56 8.77
CA GLY A 6 -18.83 -8.61 9.44
C GLY A 6 -17.97 -9.77 9.93
N VAL A 7 -16.67 -9.76 9.63
CA VAL A 7 -15.72 -10.77 10.13
C VAL A 7 -14.70 -10.06 11.01
N GLY A 8 -14.95 -10.04 12.31
CA GLY A 8 -14.20 -9.22 13.26
C GLY A 8 -12.70 -9.50 13.30
N VAL A 9 -12.30 -10.77 13.23
CA VAL A 9 -10.87 -11.11 13.23
C VAL A 9 -10.16 -10.58 11.98
N LEU A 10 -10.82 -10.62 10.84
CA LEU A 10 -10.25 -10.10 9.60
C LEU A 10 -10.13 -8.58 9.63
N ASP A 11 -11.16 -7.90 10.14
CA ASP A 11 -11.14 -6.43 10.29
C ASP A 11 -10.00 -5.98 11.21
N LYS A 12 -9.80 -6.69 12.31
CA LYS A 12 -8.71 -6.40 13.25
C LYS A 12 -7.33 -6.69 12.65
N ALA A 13 -7.19 -7.80 11.91
CA ALA A 13 -5.95 -8.11 11.21
C ALA A 13 -5.62 -7.04 10.16
N ALA A 14 -6.62 -6.60 9.39
CA ALA A 14 -6.45 -5.52 8.43
C ALA A 14 -6.02 -4.21 9.11
N ALA A 15 -6.56 -3.91 10.28
CA ALA A 15 -6.17 -2.73 11.05
C ALA A 15 -4.70 -2.80 11.48
N VAL A 16 -4.19 -3.96 11.86
CA VAL A 16 -2.77 -4.15 12.19
C VAL A 16 -1.89 -3.90 10.96
N LEU A 17 -2.24 -4.46 9.81
CA LEU A 17 -1.48 -4.23 8.57
C LEU A 17 -1.49 -2.75 8.18
N THR A 18 -2.63 -2.09 8.27
CA THR A 18 -2.75 -0.66 7.98
C THR A 18 -1.88 0.18 8.91
N ALA A 19 -1.84 -0.16 10.20
CA ALA A 19 -1.00 0.54 11.17
C ALA A 19 0.50 0.44 10.82
N LEU A 20 0.93 -0.68 10.24
CA LEU A 20 2.33 -0.90 9.87
C LEU A 20 2.70 -0.28 8.51
N GLU A 21 1.73 0.25 7.78
CA GLU A 21 1.97 0.82 6.45
C GLU A 21 2.91 2.03 6.49
N THR A 22 2.86 2.82 7.57
CA THR A 22 3.63 4.06 7.66
C THR A 22 4.98 3.91 8.35
N SER A 23 5.09 3.01 9.33
CA SER A 23 6.34 2.85 10.09
C SER A 23 6.36 1.54 10.87
N PRO A 24 7.56 1.05 11.21
CA PRO A 24 7.69 -0.05 12.17
C PRO A 24 7.08 0.32 13.52
N LEU A 25 6.43 -0.63 14.17
CA LEU A 25 5.78 -0.40 15.46
C LEU A 25 6.13 -1.52 16.46
N THR A 26 6.32 -1.12 17.71
CA THR A 26 6.35 -2.04 18.84
C THR A 26 4.93 -2.54 19.12
N LEU A 27 4.78 -3.52 20.01
CA LEU A 27 3.45 -3.96 20.44
C LEU A 27 2.66 -2.80 21.05
N ALA A 28 3.30 -1.97 21.88
CA ALA A 28 2.66 -0.78 22.44
C ALA A 28 2.22 0.19 21.34
N GLY A 29 3.05 0.36 20.31
CA GLY A 29 2.70 1.18 19.15
C GLY A 29 1.50 0.65 18.38
N LEU A 30 1.40 -0.67 18.20
CA LEU A 30 0.24 -1.31 17.57
C LEU A 30 -1.03 -1.08 18.39
N VAL A 31 -0.97 -1.25 19.70
CA VAL A 31 -2.10 -0.98 20.60
C VAL A 31 -2.56 0.47 20.45
N GLY A 32 -1.62 1.41 20.46
CA GLY A 32 -1.94 2.84 20.31
C GLY A 32 -2.54 3.18 18.95
N ALA A 33 -2.02 2.60 17.87
CA ALA A 33 -2.47 2.88 16.51
C ALA A 33 -3.81 2.22 16.16
N THR A 34 -4.08 1.04 16.70
CA THR A 34 -5.28 0.27 16.34
C THR A 34 -6.41 0.39 17.35
N GLY A 35 -6.11 0.77 18.59
CA GLY A 35 -7.08 0.74 19.68
C GLY A 35 -7.45 -0.65 20.16
N LEU A 36 -6.77 -1.69 19.68
CA LEU A 36 -7.01 -3.06 20.12
C LEU A 36 -6.45 -3.29 21.52
N ALA A 37 -7.08 -4.20 22.28
CA ALA A 37 -6.52 -4.65 23.54
C ALA A 37 -5.16 -5.32 23.29
N ARG A 38 -4.23 -5.15 24.24
CA ARG A 38 -2.87 -5.65 24.10
C ARG A 38 -2.78 -7.15 23.79
N PRO A 39 -3.51 -8.04 24.48
CA PRO A 39 -3.48 -9.47 24.16
C PRO A 39 -3.98 -9.77 22.73
N THR A 40 -4.99 -9.05 22.28
CA THR A 40 -5.54 -9.21 20.92
C THR A 40 -4.54 -8.76 19.88
N ALA A 41 -3.94 -7.59 20.06
CA ALA A 41 -2.91 -7.07 19.15
C ALA A 41 -1.73 -8.03 19.07
N HIS A 42 -1.27 -8.56 20.18
CA HIS A 42 -0.16 -9.51 20.22
C HIS A 42 -0.49 -10.80 19.47
N ARG A 43 -1.66 -11.41 19.75
CA ARG A 43 -2.08 -12.64 19.06
C ARG A 43 -2.18 -12.45 17.55
N LEU A 44 -2.75 -11.32 17.12
CA LEU A 44 -2.87 -11.01 15.70
C LEU A 44 -1.52 -10.80 15.06
N ALA A 45 -0.62 -10.05 15.70
CA ALA A 45 0.73 -9.82 15.18
C ALA A 45 1.50 -11.14 15.02
N VAL A 46 1.43 -12.01 16.02
CA VAL A 46 2.09 -13.32 15.97
C VAL A 46 1.47 -14.22 14.89
N ALA A 47 0.16 -14.22 14.75
CA ALA A 47 -0.51 -14.99 13.71
C ALA A 47 -0.16 -14.49 12.31
N LEU A 48 -0.12 -13.18 12.13
CA LEU A 48 0.30 -12.57 10.86
C LEU A 48 1.77 -12.87 10.57
N GLU A 49 2.61 -12.89 11.58
CA GLU A 49 4.03 -13.25 11.46
C GLU A 49 4.18 -14.72 11.01
N HIS A 50 3.35 -15.61 11.55
CA HIS A 50 3.32 -17.03 11.15
C HIS A 50 3.07 -17.17 9.63
N HIS A 51 2.20 -16.33 9.07
CA HIS A 51 1.89 -16.34 7.64
C HIS A 51 2.81 -15.42 6.82
N ARG A 52 3.85 -14.87 7.41
CA ARG A 52 4.82 -13.98 6.74
C ARG A 52 4.21 -12.68 6.21
N LEU A 53 3.01 -12.33 6.66
CA LEU A 53 2.38 -11.05 6.36
C LEU A 53 2.96 -9.91 7.19
N VAL A 54 3.52 -10.25 8.34
CA VAL A 54 4.24 -9.37 9.24
C VAL A 54 5.56 -10.05 9.59
N THR A 55 6.60 -9.28 9.79
CA THR A 55 7.87 -9.76 10.31
C THR A 55 8.39 -8.77 11.34
N ARG A 56 9.60 -8.98 11.86
CA ARG A 56 10.24 -8.09 12.81
C ARG A 56 11.53 -7.55 12.24
N ASP A 57 11.80 -6.27 12.49
CA ASP A 57 13.06 -5.66 12.11
C ASP A 57 14.17 -6.02 13.12
N LEU A 58 15.36 -5.48 12.90
CA LEU A 58 16.51 -5.77 13.76
C LEU A 58 16.32 -5.26 15.20
N GLN A 59 15.42 -4.30 15.43
CA GLN A 59 15.08 -3.81 16.75
C GLN A 59 13.89 -4.55 17.38
N GLY A 60 13.39 -5.59 16.71
CA GLY A 60 12.26 -6.37 17.19
C GLY A 60 10.89 -5.72 16.99
N ARG A 61 10.81 -4.63 16.23
CA ARG A 61 9.54 -3.97 15.91
C ARG A 61 8.84 -4.71 14.78
N PHE A 62 7.52 -4.68 14.79
CA PHE A 62 6.73 -5.27 13.71
C PHE A 62 6.79 -4.40 12.47
N VAL A 63 6.95 -5.05 11.31
CA VAL A 63 6.94 -4.42 9.98
C VAL A 63 6.15 -5.30 9.03
N LEU A 64 5.71 -4.74 7.90
CA LEU A 64 5.05 -5.53 6.85
C LEU A 64 6.01 -6.59 6.31
N GLY A 65 5.51 -7.80 6.15
CA GLY A 65 6.31 -8.98 5.82
C GLY A 65 6.43 -9.27 4.32
N PRO A 66 7.34 -10.18 3.95
CA PRO A 66 7.65 -10.47 2.55
C PRO A 66 6.50 -11.13 1.77
N ARG A 67 5.57 -11.80 2.46
CA ARG A 67 4.42 -12.42 1.80
C ARG A 67 3.54 -11.40 1.07
N LEU A 68 3.50 -10.16 1.56
CA LEU A 68 2.73 -9.09 0.91
C LEU A 68 3.27 -8.77 -0.48
N ALA A 69 4.59 -8.73 -0.64
CA ALA A 69 5.21 -8.51 -1.95
C ALA A 69 4.91 -9.68 -2.91
N GLU A 70 4.96 -10.91 -2.41
CA GLU A 70 4.63 -12.09 -3.21
C GLU A 70 3.17 -12.05 -3.68
N LEU A 71 2.25 -11.71 -2.78
CA LEU A 71 0.83 -11.58 -3.11
C LEU A 71 0.59 -10.45 -4.11
N ALA A 72 1.27 -9.33 -3.93
CA ALA A 72 1.14 -8.19 -4.84
C ALA A 72 1.56 -8.55 -6.27
N SER A 73 2.61 -9.37 -6.43
CA SER A 73 3.05 -9.84 -7.74
C SER A 73 2.02 -10.70 -8.45
N SER A 74 1.15 -11.38 -7.68
CA SER A 74 0.10 -12.26 -8.22
C SER A 74 -1.27 -11.57 -8.28
N ALA A 75 -1.40 -10.37 -7.74
CA ALA A 75 -2.66 -9.64 -7.72
C ALA A 75 -3.08 -9.28 -9.15
N ALA A 76 -4.40 -9.26 -9.38
CA ALA A 76 -4.94 -8.86 -10.66
C ALA A 76 -4.55 -7.41 -10.97
N GLU A 77 -4.18 -7.16 -12.23
CA GLU A 77 -3.86 -5.83 -12.68
C GLU A 77 -5.06 -4.90 -12.52
N ASP A 78 -4.83 -3.69 -12.04
CA ASP A 78 -5.89 -2.68 -11.91
C ASP A 78 -6.43 -2.33 -13.31
N PRO A 79 -7.74 -2.52 -13.58
CA PRO A 79 -8.30 -2.24 -14.90
C PRO A 79 -8.09 -0.79 -15.36
N LEU A 80 -8.08 0.16 -14.44
CA LEU A 80 -7.80 1.56 -14.76
C LEU A 80 -6.38 1.73 -15.29
N LEU A 81 -5.40 1.11 -14.66
CA LEU A 81 -4.01 1.18 -15.11
C LEU A 81 -3.81 0.49 -16.45
N ALA A 82 -4.43 -0.67 -16.66
CA ALA A 82 -4.38 -1.40 -17.92
C ALA A 82 -4.94 -0.56 -19.07
N THR A 83 -6.03 0.17 -18.85
CA THR A 83 -6.65 1.04 -19.85
C THR A 83 -5.86 2.34 -20.03
N ALA A 84 -5.36 2.91 -18.95
CA ALA A 84 -4.70 4.22 -18.98
C ALA A 84 -3.33 4.19 -19.65
N GLY A 85 -2.58 3.09 -19.55
CA GLY A 85 -1.23 2.99 -20.10
C GLY A 85 -1.14 3.39 -21.58
N PRO A 86 -1.90 2.76 -22.49
CA PRO A 86 -1.91 3.12 -23.90
C PRO A 86 -2.35 4.58 -24.15
N ILE A 87 -3.31 5.09 -23.35
CA ILE A 87 -3.79 6.46 -23.48
C ILE A 87 -2.69 7.45 -23.11
N LEU A 88 -1.98 7.21 -22.00
CA LEU A 88 -0.86 8.04 -21.57
C LEU A 88 0.26 8.05 -22.59
N THR A 89 0.59 6.90 -23.17
CA THR A 89 1.61 6.78 -24.22
C THR A 89 1.22 7.61 -25.45
N ARG A 90 -0.05 7.51 -25.86
CA ARG A 90 -0.57 8.28 -26.99
C ARG A 90 -0.53 9.78 -26.74
N LEU A 91 -0.88 10.22 -25.53
CA LEU A 91 -0.78 11.64 -25.15
C LEU A 91 0.65 12.12 -25.21
N ARG A 92 1.61 11.36 -24.69
CA ARG A 92 3.03 11.70 -24.78
C ARG A 92 3.47 11.82 -26.24
N ASP A 93 3.10 10.89 -27.09
CA ASP A 93 3.52 10.87 -28.49
C ASP A 93 2.94 12.05 -29.28
N ILE A 94 1.69 12.43 -29.00
CA ILE A 94 1.03 13.56 -29.66
C ILE A 94 1.59 14.89 -29.18
N THR A 95 1.82 15.04 -27.87
CA THR A 95 2.22 16.32 -27.26
C THR A 95 3.73 16.50 -27.16
N GLY A 96 4.50 15.42 -27.19
CA GLY A 96 5.95 15.44 -26.88
C GLY A 96 6.25 15.67 -25.41
N GLU A 97 5.23 15.65 -24.54
CA GLU A 97 5.36 15.89 -23.11
C GLU A 97 5.07 14.62 -22.31
N SER A 98 5.60 14.57 -21.09
CA SER A 98 5.27 13.49 -20.15
C SER A 98 3.78 13.49 -19.81
N ALA A 99 3.22 12.31 -19.64
CA ALA A 99 1.82 12.14 -19.26
C ALA A 99 1.74 11.31 -17.98
N GLN A 100 0.86 11.71 -17.06
CA GLN A 100 0.74 11.08 -15.75
C GLN A 100 -0.72 10.85 -15.41
N LEU A 101 -0.99 9.73 -14.73
CA LEU A 101 -2.29 9.44 -14.16
C LEU A 101 -2.20 9.54 -12.64
N PHE A 102 -3.06 10.37 -12.07
CA PHE A 102 -3.22 10.46 -10.62
C PHE A 102 -4.58 9.90 -10.22
N ARG A 103 -4.58 9.19 -9.10
CA ARG A 103 -5.80 8.70 -8.47
C ARG A 103 -6.00 9.45 -7.16
N ARG A 104 -7.20 9.98 -6.95
CA ARG A 104 -7.54 10.63 -5.68
C ARG A 104 -7.71 9.58 -4.59
N GLN A 105 -7.07 9.81 -3.45
CA GLN A 105 -7.23 8.99 -2.26
C GLN A 105 -7.36 9.92 -1.05
N GLY A 106 -8.61 10.13 -0.60
CA GLY A 106 -8.90 11.13 0.43
C GLY A 106 -8.52 12.53 -0.02
N ASP A 107 -7.67 13.19 0.75
CA ASP A 107 -7.16 14.54 0.45
C ASP A 107 -5.86 14.54 -0.37
N PHE A 108 -5.39 13.37 -0.75
CA PHE A 108 -4.16 13.20 -1.50
C PHE A 108 -4.42 12.71 -2.92
N ARG A 109 -3.49 12.98 -3.80
CA ARG A 109 -3.42 12.34 -5.11
C ARG A 109 -2.19 11.43 -5.12
N ILE A 110 -2.34 10.27 -5.73
CA ILE A 110 -1.26 9.30 -5.86
C ILE A 110 -0.99 9.09 -7.33
N CYS A 111 0.27 9.26 -7.74
CA CYS A 111 0.69 8.97 -9.09
C CYS A 111 0.62 7.46 -9.31
N SER A 112 -0.30 7.02 -10.16
CA SER A 112 -0.54 5.60 -10.42
C SER A 112 0.13 5.12 -11.70
N ALA A 113 0.41 6.01 -12.64
CA ALA A 113 1.12 5.69 -13.86
C ALA A 113 1.79 6.94 -14.42
N THR A 114 2.94 6.77 -15.06
CA THR A 114 3.65 7.85 -15.72
C THR A 114 4.29 7.35 -17.02
N VAL A 115 4.27 8.20 -18.05
CA VAL A 115 4.99 7.99 -19.30
C VAL A 115 5.83 9.23 -19.53
N GLU A 116 7.14 9.07 -19.48
CA GLU A 116 8.08 10.16 -19.60
C GLU A 116 8.17 10.68 -21.04
N ARG A 117 8.40 11.99 -21.18
CA ARG A 117 8.74 12.56 -22.48
C ARG A 117 10.06 11.96 -22.99
N PRO A 118 10.20 11.78 -24.31
CA PRO A 118 11.38 11.07 -24.86
C PRO A 118 12.69 11.83 -24.68
N SER A 119 12.66 13.15 -24.57
CA SER A 119 13.87 13.98 -24.45
C SER A 119 13.57 15.28 -23.74
N GLY A 120 14.62 15.95 -23.26
CA GLY A 120 14.52 17.23 -22.58
C GLY A 120 14.26 17.11 -21.09
N LEU A 121 13.80 18.22 -20.49
CA LEU A 121 13.51 18.27 -19.07
C LEU A 121 12.29 17.41 -18.74
N ARG A 122 12.40 16.59 -17.69
CA ARG A 122 11.35 15.70 -17.25
C ARG A 122 10.89 16.06 -15.84
N ASP A 123 9.57 16.13 -15.67
CA ASP A 123 8.95 16.18 -14.36
C ASP A 123 8.79 14.74 -13.85
N THR A 124 9.68 14.31 -12.98
CA THR A 124 9.66 12.96 -12.45
C THR A 124 8.85 12.92 -11.16
N VAL A 125 7.72 12.22 -11.20
CA VAL A 125 6.88 11.98 -10.02
C VAL A 125 6.92 10.49 -9.70
N PRO A 126 7.35 10.11 -8.48
CA PRO A 126 7.37 8.69 -8.10
C PRO A 126 5.98 8.07 -8.11
N LEU A 127 5.89 6.80 -8.45
CA LEU A 127 4.65 6.04 -8.32
C LEU A 127 4.34 5.77 -6.85
N GLY A 128 3.08 5.92 -6.47
CA GLY A 128 2.60 5.64 -5.12
C GLY A 128 2.45 6.82 -4.18
#